data_4a4de6f780c73f0ada4bdef666e6fdf4
#
_entry.id   4a4de6f780c73f0ada4bdef666e6fdf4
#
_cell.length_a   1.000
_cell.length_b   1.000
_cell.length_c   1.000
_cell.angle_alpha   90.00
_cell.angle_beta   90.00
_cell.angle_gamma   90.00
#
_symmetry.space_group_name_H-M   'P 1'
#
loop_
_entity.id
_entity.type
_entity.pdbx_description
1 polymer ?
#
loop_
_entity_poly.entity_id
_entity_poly.type
_entity_poly.pdbx_seq_one_letter_code
_entity_poly.pdbx_strand_id
1 'polypeptide(L)'
;GDIIRYTPGVNTSQGEGHRDAVVFRGVRSTADFFQDGARDDVQYYRSLYNIEQVEILRGPNALLFGRGGTGGALNRVTKKPRLGVDSRKASIGVDTFGAFDIEADLNMDMGDDMAFRLNLHSDSLKNHRDFYDGDRLGFNPTLRTKLSSATTLDLSYEYIDHERFIDRGIPTANNKPVEEFAEIVFGDKDNNVHTVEASVFRAMVSHVFSETRKGNLSITSNSFEKMYQNTYAASH
;
A
#
# COMPACT_ATOMS: atom_id res chain seq x y z
N GLY A 1 5.38 3.64 -6.00
CA GLY A 1 5.95 3.37 -7.34
C GLY A 1 7.46 3.14 -7.31
N ASP A 2 8.22 3.93 -6.56
CA ASP A 2 9.68 3.98 -6.69
C ASP A 2 10.41 2.69 -6.28
N ILE A 3 9.91 1.96 -5.30
CA ILE A 3 10.53 0.70 -4.83
C ILE A 3 10.62 -0.35 -5.94
N ILE A 4 9.62 -0.44 -6.81
CA ILE A 4 9.58 -1.48 -7.85
C ILE A 4 10.21 -1.03 -9.18
N ARG A 5 10.53 0.26 -9.34
CA ARG A 5 11.10 0.84 -10.56
C ARG A 5 12.42 0.21 -10.96
N TYR A 6 13.21 -0.26 -10.00
CA TYR A 6 14.52 -0.90 -10.25
C TYR A 6 14.43 -2.40 -10.52
N THR A 7 13.22 -2.97 -10.56
CA THR A 7 13.04 -4.40 -10.84
C THR A 7 12.97 -4.61 -12.36
N PRO A 8 13.88 -5.42 -12.96
CA PRO A 8 13.87 -5.66 -14.40
C PRO A 8 12.54 -6.22 -14.89
N GLY A 9 12.01 -5.65 -15.99
CA GLY A 9 10.73 -6.06 -16.58
C GLY A 9 9.49 -5.63 -15.80
N VAL A 10 9.65 -4.74 -14.81
CA VAL A 10 8.54 -4.12 -14.06
C VAL A 10 8.60 -2.61 -14.25
N ASN A 11 7.46 -2.02 -14.51
CA ASN A 11 7.28 -0.57 -14.54
C ASN A 11 6.03 -0.19 -13.73
N THR A 12 5.91 1.08 -13.43
CA THR A 12 4.79 1.63 -12.68
C THR A 12 3.99 2.62 -13.50
N SER A 13 2.72 2.74 -13.21
CA SER A 13 1.84 3.74 -13.76
C SER A 13 1.00 4.33 -12.62
N GLN A 14 0.69 5.60 -12.70
CA GLN A 14 -0.12 6.29 -11.69
C GLN A 14 -1.63 6.16 -11.93
N GLY A 15 -2.04 5.46 -12.97
CA GLY A 15 -3.45 5.12 -13.21
C GLY A 15 -4.43 6.27 -13.05
N GLU A 16 -4.32 7.31 -13.86
CA GLU A 16 -5.20 8.50 -13.81
C GLU A 16 -5.01 9.39 -12.56
N GLY A 17 -3.87 9.28 -11.87
CA GLY A 17 -3.55 10.11 -10.72
C GLY A 17 -4.21 9.70 -9.39
N HIS A 18 -4.86 8.53 -9.31
CA HIS A 18 -5.56 8.13 -8.08
C HIS A 18 -5.24 6.71 -7.58
N ARG A 19 -4.42 5.94 -8.27
CA ARG A 19 -4.15 4.54 -7.93
C ARG A 19 -2.77 4.07 -8.36
N ASP A 20 -2.27 3.06 -7.67
CA ASP A 20 -1.14 2.28 -8.16
C ASP A 20 -1.54 1.40 -9.34
N ALA A 21 -0.66 1.27 -10.32
CA ALA A 21 -0.75 0.28 -11.36
C ALA A 21 0.65 -0.27 -11.66
N VAL A 22 0.76 -1.57 -11.81
CA VAL A 22 2.01 -2.25 -12.14
C VAL A 22 1.96 -2.70 -13.60
N VAL A 23 3.07 -2.56 -14.31
CA VAL A 23 3.23 -3.03 -15.68
C VAL A 23 4.29 -4.13 -15.68
N PHE A 24 3.86 -5.37 -15.83
CA PHE A 24 4.74 -6.52 -15.93
C PHE A 24 4.96 -6.87 -17.41
N ARG A 25 6.20 -6.72 -17.92
CA ARG A 25 6.55 -7.06 -19.33
C ARG A 25 5.58 -6.46 -20.36
N GLY A 26 5.14 -5.22 -20.14
CA GLY A 26 4.21 -4.53 -21.01
C GLY A 26 2.72 -4.75 -20.71
N VAL A 27 2.37 -5.69 -19.82
CA VAL A 27 0.99 -5.92 -19.38
C VAL A 27 0.70 -5.08 -18.14
N ARG A 28 -0.22 -4.12 -18.28
CA ARG A 28 -0.68 -3.29 -17.15
C ARG A 28 -1.71 -4.07 -16.34
N SER A 29 -1.54 -4.08 -15.01
CA SER A 29 -2.50 -4.64 -14.08
C SER A 29 -2.77 -3.70 -12.92
N THR A 30 -4.03 -3.66 -12.50
CA THR A 30 -4.51 -2.97 -11.28
C THR A 30 -5.08 -3.95 -10.26
N ALA A 31 -5.14 -5.25 -10.63
CA ALA A 31 -5.78 -6.31 -9.85
C ALA A 31 -4.78 -7.34 -9.29
N ASP A 32 -3.49 -7.18 -9.58
CA ASP A 32 -2.45 -8.14 -9.16
C ASP A 32 -1.70 -7.67 -7.91
N PHE A 33 -2.42 -7.01 -7.01
CA PHE A 33 -1.93 -6.62 -5.70
C PHE A 33 -2.46 -7.58 -4.63
N PHE A 34 -1.55 -7.92 -3.71
CA PHE A 34 -1.83 -8.78 -2.57
C PHE A 34 -1.24 -8.18 -1.30
N GLN A 35 -1.80 -8.54 -0.16
CA GLN A 35 -1.27 -8.23 1.16
C GLN A 35 -1.35 -9.48 2.03
N ASP A 36 -0.20 -9.95 2.50
CA ASP A 36 -0.05 -11.23 3.22
C ASP A 36 -0.72 -12.43 2.49
N GLY A 37 -0.62 -12.44 1.16
CA GLY A 37 -1.23 -13.47 0.31
C GLY A 37 -2.72 -13.30 0.02
N ALA A 38 -3.43 -12.41 0.70
CA ALA A 38 -4.80 -12.06 0.40
C ALA A 38 -4.88 -11.00 -0.71
N ARG A 39 -5.86 -11.14 -1.61
CA ARG A 39 -6.04 -10.19 -2.71
C ARG A 39 -6.44 -8.81 -2.19
N ASP A 40 -5.80 -7.77 -2.74
CA ASP A 40 -6.11 -6.35 -2.53
C ASP A 40 -6.27 -5.69 -3.91
N ASP A 41 -7.46 -5.81 -4.50
CA ASP A 41 -7.78 -5.31 -5.84
C ASP A 41 -8.54 -3.97 -5.84
N VAL A 42 -8.75 -3.36 -4.70
CA VAL A 42 -9.27 -1.99 -4.60
C VAL A 42 -8.23 -1.01 -5.16
N GLN A 43 -8.70 -0.06 -5.95
CA GLN A 43 -7.83 0.87 -6.66
C GLN A 43 -7.59 2.14 -5.83
N TYR A 44 -6.41 2.26 -5.21
CA TYR A 44 -5.93 3.41 -4.45
C TYR A 44 -4.40 3.43 -4.42
N TYR A 45 -3.80 4.50 -3.90
CA TYR A 45 -2.36 4.51 -3.61
C TYR A 45 -2.08 3.87 -2.26
N ARG A 46 -1.28 2.82 -2.26
CA ARG A 46 -0.96 2.02 -1.09
C ARG A 46 0.20 2.60 -0.32
N SER A 47 -0.02 2.96 0.93
CA SER A 47 1.05 3.32 1.85
C SER A 47 1.89 2.10 2.21
N LEU A 48 3.15 2.34 2.63
CA LEU A 48 4.10 1.29 2.94
C LEU A 48 4.59 1.34 4.41
N TYR A 49 4.00 2.19 5.23
CA TYR A 49 4.40 2.43 6.62
C TYR A 49 4.38 1.16 7.50
N ASN A 50 3.45 0.24 7.22
CA ASN A 50 3.28 -1.03 7.94
C ASN A 50 3.82 -2.24 7.17
N ILE A 51 4.63 -2.03 6.12
CA ILE A 51 5.14 -3.09 5.26
C ILE A 51 6.58 -3.43 5.63
N GLU A 52 6.85 -4.71 5.85
CA GLU A 52 8.19 -5.26 6.11
C GLU A 52 8.95 -5.47 4.80
N GLN A 53 8.27 -6.02 3.77
CA GLN A 53 8.85 -6.27 2.46
C GLN A 53 7.81 -6.27 1.35
N VAL A 54 8.27 -6.01 0.13
CA VAL A 54 7.47 -6.13 -1.10
C VAL A 54 8.04 -7.27 -1.93
N GLU A 55 7.20 -8.25 -2.24
CA GLU A 55 7.54 -9.40 -3.07
C GLU A 55 7.00 -9.19 -4.48
N ILE A 56 7.87 -9.32 -5.47
CA ILE A 56 7.51 -9.24 -6.89
C ILE A 56 7.61 -10.63 -7.48
N LEU A 57 6.46 -11.23 -7.74
CA LEU A 57 6.33 -12.59 -8.24
C LEU A 57 6.08 -12.56 -9.74
N ARG A 58 6.89 -13.27 -10.49
CA ARG A 58 6.83 -13.31 -11.96
C ARG A 58 6.72 -14.74 -12.47
N GLY A 59 6.00 -14.92 -13.57
CA GLY A 59 5.84 -16.23 -14.20
C GLY A 59 5.01 -17.22 -13.37
N PRO A 60 5.33 -18.54 -13.39
CA PRO A 60 4.50 -19.58 -12.75
C PRO A 60 4.26 -19.38 -11.26
N ASN A 61 5.15 -18.68 -10.55
CA ASN A 61 5.02 -18.41 -9.12
C ASN A 61 3.79 -17.55 -8.80
N ALA A 62 3.30 -16.77 -9.76
CA ALA A 62 2.07 -15.99 -9.59
C ALA A 62 0.82 -16.89 -9.47
N LEU A 63 0.87 -18.13 -9.92
CA LEU A 63 -0.23 -19.11 -9.78
C LEU A 63 -0.58 -19.41 -8.31
N LEU A 64 0.39 -19.29 -7.39
CA LEU A 64 0.18 -19.49 -5.95
C LEU A 64 -0.82 -18.48 -5.37
N PHE A 65 -1.01 -17.34 -6.04
CA PHE A 65 -1.92 -16.27 -5.64
C PHE A 65 -3.30 -16.36 -6.31
N GLY A 66 -3.55 -17.43 -7.09
CA GLY A 66 -4.83 -17.66 -7.74
C GLY A 66 -5.02 -16.91 -9.05
N ARG A 67 -6.27 -16.56 -9.36
CA ARG A 67 -6.67 -15.94 -10.64
C ARG A 67 -6.20 -14.49 -10.72
N GLY A 68 -5.60 -14.07 -11.84
CA GLY A 68 -5.27 -12.68 -12.17
C GLY A 68 -3.87 -12.51 -12.71
N GLY A 69 -2.84 -13.05 -12.24
CA GLY A 69 -1.43 -12.78 -12.54
C GLY A 69 -0.96 -13.03 -13.98
N THR A 70 -1.55 -12.40 -14.99
CA THR A 70 -1.13 -12.56 -16.39
C THR A 70 0.31 -12.12 -16.64
N GLY A 71 0.83 -11.15 -15.89
CA GLY A 71 2.21 -10.67 -15.98
C GLY A 71 3.05 -10.97 -14.75
N GLY A 72 2.41 -11.06 -13.59
CA GLY A 72 3.03 -11.22 -12.29
C GLY A 72 2.09 -10.80 -11.17
N ALA A 73 2.56 -10.86 -9.92
CA ALA A 73 1.86 -10.39 -8.75
C ALA A 73 2.78 -9.59 -7.85
N LEU A 74 2.24 -8.60 -7.16
CA LEU A 74 2.93 -7.82 -6.13
C LEU A 74 2.29 -8.11 -4.78
N ASN A 75 3.04 -8.75 -3.89
CA ASN A 75 2.60 -9.04 -2.53
C ASN A 75 3.32 -8.12 -1.54
N ARG A 76 2.56 -7.47 -0.68
CA ARG A 76 3.05 -6.67 0.44
C ARG A 76 2.96 -7.52 1.69
N VAL A 77 4.09 -7.74 2.36
CA VAL A 77 4.15 -8.47 3.63
C VAL A 77 4.14 -7.47 4.76
N THR A 78 3.14 -7.57 5.63
CA THR A 78 2.99 -6.63 6.75
C THR A 78 4.01 -6.91 7.87
N LYS A 79 4.39 -5.85 8.56
CA LYS A 79 5.19 -5.93 9.78
C LYS A 79 4.42 -6.68 10.85
N LYS A 80 5.05 -7.71 11.44
CA LYS A 80 4.48 -8.51 12.53
C LYS A 80 5.17 -8.22 13.85
N PRO A 81 4.47 -8.37 15.00
CA PRO A 81 5.11 -8.26 16.30
C PRO A 81 6.23 -9.29 16.46
N ARG A 82 7.31 -8.89 17.11
CA ARG A 82 8.48 -9.72 17.39
C ARG A 82 8.57 -9.97 18.88
N LEU A 83 8.48 -11.23 19.26
CA LEU A 83 8.64 -11.70 20.65
C LEU A 83 10.09 -11.46 21.12
N GLY A 84 10.27 -11.12 22.39
CA GLY A 84 11.57 -10.85 22.97
C GLY A 84 12.26 -9.59 22.48
N VAL A 85 11.55 -8.69 21.81
CA VAL A 85 12.13 -7.46 21.23
C VAL A 85 11.31 -6.24 21.61
N ASP A 86 11.94 -5.26 22.25
CA ASP A 86 11.42 -3.90 22.37
C ASP A 86 12.10 -3.00 21.34
N SER A 87 11.34 -2.32 20.51
CA SER A 87 11.88 -1.35 19.57
C SER A 87 10.92 -0.18 19.33
N ARG A 88 11.47 1.00 19.22
CA ARG A 88 10.72 2.23 18.96
C ARG A 88 11.45 2.99 17.87
N LYS A 89 10.75 3.24 16.77
CA LYS A 89 11.25 4.04 15.66
C LYS A 89 10.23 5.12 15.35
N ALA A 90 10.70 6.32 15.06
CA ALA A 90 9.90 7.39 14.53
C ALA A 90 10.70 8.10 13.45
N SER A 91 10.03 8.59 12.43
CA SER A 91 10.60 9.42 11.38
C SER A 91 9.71 10.62 11.12
N ILE A 92 10.32 11.72 10.72
CA ILE A 92 9.65 12.93 10.27
C ILE A 92 10.32 13.33 8.96
N GLY A 93 9.53 13.56 7.93
CA GLY A 93 9.97 14.06 6.64
C GLY A 93 9.36 15.41 6.35
N VAL A 94 10.13 16.26 5.67
CA VAL A 94 9.67 17.54 5.11
C VAL A 94 10.36 17.75 3.77
N ASP A 95 9.70 18.40 2.84
CA ASP A 95 10.27 18.78 1.57
C ASP A 95 10.16 20.28 1.29
N THR A 96 10.75 20.73 0.19
CA THR A 96 10.76 22.14 -0.21
C THR A 96 9.43 22.63 -0.76
N PHE A 97 8.47 21.73 -1.03
CA PHE A 97 7.13 22.07 -1.48
C PHE A 97 6.14 22.22 -0.33
N GLY A 98 6.58 21.93 0.91
CA GLY A 98 5.77 21.98 2.12
C GLY A 98 5.02 20.67 2.41
N ALA A 99 5.39 19.57 1.78
CA ALA A 99 4.92 18.26 2.20
C ALA A 99 5.55 17.89 3.55
N PHE A 100 4.79 17.17 4.35
CA PHE A 100 5.18 16.74 5.70
C PHE A 100 4.72 15.30 5.91
N ASP A 101 5.57 14.49 6.51
CA ASP A 101 5.21 13.15 6.94
C ASP A 101 5.74 12.83 8.34
N ILE A 102 4.99 12.01 9.05
CA ILE A 102 5.40 11.40 10.31
C ILE A 102 5.02 9.92 10.31
N GLU A 103 5.97 9.08 10.71
CA GLU A 103 5.74 7.64 10.89
C GLU A 103 6.24 7.19 12.25
N ALA A 104 5.56 6.19 12.84
CA ALA A 104 6.02 5.49 14.02
C ALA A 104 5.85 3.98 13.87
N ASP A 105 6.84 3.23 14.38
CA ASP A 105 6.87 1.77 14.43
C ASP A 105 7.34 1.34 15.82
N LEU A 106 6.39 0.88 16.62
CA LEU A 106 6.57 0.56 18.02
C LEU A 106 6.32 -0.93 18.22
N ASN A 107 7.35 -1.71 18.56
CA ASN A 107 7.21 -3.12 18.95
C ASN A 107 7.46 -3.24 20.46
N MET A 108 6.51 -3.82 21.16
CA MET A 108 6.53 -4.01 22.61
C MET A 108 6.48 -5.50 22.90
N ASP A 109 7.50 -5.99 23.61
CA ASP A 109 7.47 -7.32 24.19
C ASP A 109 6.55 -7.34 25.39
N MET A 110 5.65 -8.32 25.46
CA MET A 110 4.66 -8.47 26.53
C MET A 110 4.87 -9.79 27.29
N GLY A 111 6.11 -10.29 27.28
CA GLY A 111 6.53 -11.53 27.92
C GLY A 111 6.81 -12.64 26.90
N ASP A 112 7.06 -13.85 27.38
CA ASP A 112 7.62 -14.96 26.59
C ASP A 112 6.73 -15.39 25.39
N ASP A 113 5.43 -15.15 25.51
CA ASP A 113 4.44 -15.67 24.55
C ASP A 113 3.65 -14.60 23.80
N MET A 114 3.85 -13.33 24.12
CA MET A 114 3.05 -12.24 23.53
C MET A 114 3.89 -11.02 23.16
N ALA A 115 3.58 -10.40 22.02
CA ALA A 115 4.13 -9.12 21.60
C ALA A 115 3.06 -8.30 20.87
N PHE A 116 3.14 -6.98 21.02
CA PHE A 116 2.30 -6.01 20.36
C PHE A 116 3.16 -5.11 19.47
N ARG A 117 2.67 -4.76 18.27
CA ARG A 117 3.31 -3.78 17.40
C ARG A 117 2.29 -2.77 16.90
N LEU A 118 2.65 -1.50 16.94
CA LEU A 118 1.85 -0.41 16.45
C LEU A 118 2.62 0.32 15.35
N ASN A 119 2.03 0.42 14.17
CA ASN A 119 2.51 1.27 13.10
C ASN A 119 1.52 2.42 12.89
N LEU A 120 2.05 3.64 12.81
CA LEU A 120 1.30 4.87 12.59
C LEU A 120 1.94 5.62 11.42
N HIS A 121 1.10 6.32 10.67
CA HIS A 121 1.51 7.18 9.58
C HIS A 121 0.53 8.33 9.41
N SER A 122 1.05 9.53 9.22
CA SER A 122 0.27 10.69 8.81
C SER A 122 1.14 11.55 7.91
N ASP A 123 0.60 11.96 6.78
CA ASP A 123 1.30 12.90 5.91
C ASP A 123 0.34 13.90 5.25
N SER A 124 0.92 15.02 4.85
CA SER A 124 0.29 16.04 4.02
C SER A 124 1.06 16.12 2.71
N LEU A 125 0.37 15.89 1.61
CA LEU A 125 0.94 15.78 0.27
C LEU A 125 1.05 17.15 -0.37
N LYS A 126 2.24 17.48 -0.90
CA LYS A 126 2.49 18.64 -1.76
C LYS A 126 3.49 18.26 -2.84
N ASN A 127 3.54 18.97 -3.95
CA ASN A 127 4.58 18.87 -4.96
C ASN A 127 4.71 20.17 -5.77
N HIS A 128 5.44 20.17 -6.88
CA HIS A 128 5.67 21.33 -7.74
C HIS A 128 4.43 21.76 -8.55
N ARG A 129 3.36 20.99 -8.53
CA ARG A 129 2.15 21.27 -9.32
C ARG A 129 1.19 22.14 -8.52
N ASP A 130 0.55 23.10 -9.19
CA ASP A 130 -0.49 23.95 -8.61
C ASP A 130 -1.65 23.10 -8.06
N PHE A 131 -2.20 23.49 -6.93
CA PHE A 131 -3.35 22.86 -6.27
C PHE A 131 -3.18 21.39 -5.88
N TYR A 132 -1.99 20.79 -6.07
CA TYR A 132 -1.76 19.41 -5.64
C TYR A 132 -1.62 19.36 -4.12
N ASP A 133 -2.57 18.70 -3.48
CA ASP A 133 -2.58 18.46 -2.04
C ASP A 133 -3.26 17.14 -1.70
N GLY A 134 -3.27 16.81 -0.42
CA GLY A 134 -3.95 15.66 0.14
C GLY A 134 -3.36 15.30 1.49
N ASP A 135 -4.14 14.53 2.24
CA ASP A 135 -3.77 14.03 3.55
C ASP A 135 -3.94 12.52 3.60
N ARG A 136 -3.07 11.86 4.35
CA ARG A 136 -3.18 10.43 4.58
C ARG A 136 -2.96 10.11 6.05
N LEU A 137 -3.81 9.23 6.58
CA LEU A 137 -3.68 8.66 7.90
C LEU A 137 -3.65 7.14 7.78
N GLY A 138 -2.75 6.51 8.51
CA GLY A 138 -2.67 5.07 8.66
C GLY A 138 -2.46 4.66 10.11
N PHE A 139 -3.23 3.69 10.58
CA PHE A 139 -3.17 3.15 11.94
C PHE A 139 -3.25 1.63 11.86
N ASN A 140 -2.21 0.93 12.34
CA ASN A 140 -2.14 -0.52 12.26
C ASN A 140 -1.59 -1.14 13.55
N PRO A 141 -2.45 -1.43 14.56
CA PRO A 141 -2.13 -2.27 15.71
C PRO A 141 -2.11 -3.74 15.30
N THR A 142 -1.14 -4.48 15.81
CA THR A 142 -0.97 -5.91 15.59
C THR A 142 -0.60 -6.61 16.90
N LEU A 143 -1.10 -7.82 17.08
CA LEU A 143 -0.82 -8.66 18.24
C LEU A 143 -0.35 -10.03 17.76
N ARG A 144 0.71 -10.52 18.34
CA ARG A 144 1.16 -11.91 18.22
C ARG A 144 1.12 -12.58 19.57
N THR A 145 0.52 -13.77 19.63
CA THR A 145 0.58 -14.61 20.83
C THR A 145 0.81 -16.08 20.48
N LYS A 146 1.65 -16.75 21.26
CA LYS A 146 1.77 -18.20 21.21
C LYS A 146 0.63 -18.80 22.02
N LEU A 147 -0.22 -19.59 21.40
CA LEU A 147 -1.27 -20.36 22.07
C LEU A 147 -0.71 -21.68 22.63
N SER A 148 0.40 -22.15 22.05
CA SER A 148 1.19 -23.29 22.52
C SER A 148 2.59 -23.21 21.92
N SER A 149 3.48 -24.16 22.26
CA SER A 149 4.80 -24.30 21.63
C SER A 149 4.75 -24.52 20.12
N ALA A 150 3.61 -25.01 19.60
CA ALA A 150 3.42 -25.31 18.18
C ALA A 150 2.45 -24.36 17.47
N THR A 151 1.71 -23.49 18.19
CA THR A 151 0.63 -22.70 17.64
C THR A 151 0.81 -21.22 17.96
N THR A 152 0.80 -20.38 16.91
CA THR A 152 0.85 -18.93 17.03
C THR A 152 -0.40 -18.31 16.42
N LEU A 153 -0.96 -17.32 17.08
CA LEU A 153 -2.04 -16.45 16.60
C LEU A 153 -1.48 -15.06 16.33
N ASP A 154 -1.71 -14.54 15.13
CA ASP A 154 -1.47 -13.15 14.75
C ASP A 154 -2.82 -12.46 14.49
N LEU A 155 -3.05 -11.34 15.13
CA LEU A 155 -4.19 -10.45 14.91
C LEU A 155 -3.69 -9.11 14.40
N SER A 156 -4.38 -8.54 13.41
CA SER A 156 -4.06 -7.23 12.85
C SER A 156 -5.34 -6.47 12.53
N TYR A 157 -5.35 -5.20 12.85
CA TYR A 157 -6.34 -4.25 12.37
C TYR A 157 -5.62 -3.11 11.66
N GLU A 158 -6.11 -2.71 10.49
CA GLU A 158 -5.58 -1.58 9.73
C GLU A 158 -6.72 -0.62 9.41
N TYR A 159 -6.55 0.63 9.76
CA TYR A 159 -7.39 1.74 9.35
C TYR A 159 -6.61 2.67 8.44
N ILE A 160 -7.23 3.08 7.35
CA ILE A 160 -6.68 3.98 6.35
C ILE A 160 -7.72 5.05 6.07
N ASP A 161 -7.30 6.30 6.10
CA ASP A 161 -8.07 7.45 5.63
C ASP A 161 -7.18 8.30 4.74
N HIS A 162 -7.52 8.38 3.46
CA HIS A 162 -6.75 9.10 2.44
C HIS A 162 -7.65 10.00 1.64
N GLU A 163 -7.28 11.27 1.55
CA GLU A 163 -7.83 12.21 0.60
C GLU A 163 -6.69 12.80 -0.24
N ARG A 164 -6.95 13.03 -1.52
CA ARG A 164 -5.99 13.73 -2.39
C ARG A 164 -6.66 14.38 -3.57
N PHE A 165 -6.03 15.43 -4.03
CA PHE A 165 -6.29 16.01 -5.34
C PHE A 165 -5.86 15.03 -6.45
N ILE A 166 -6.65 14.94 -7.51
CA ILE A 166 -6.36 14.10 -8.69
C ILE A 166 -5.71 14.97 -9.77
N ASP A 167 -4.41 14.74 -9.97
CA ASP A 167 -3.66 15.31 -11.06
C ASP A 167 -3.40 14.24 -12.14
N ARG A 168 -3.94 14.44 -13.32
CA ARG A 168 -3.72 13.54 -14.47
C ARG A 168 -2.46 13.84 -15.25
N GLY A 169 -1.71 14.85 -14.86
CA GLY A 169 -0.50 15.30 -15.54
C GLY A 169 -0.78 16.32 -16.64
N ILE A 170 0.23 16.57 -17.44
CA ILE A 170 0.22 17.56 -18.52
C ILE A 170 -0.11 16.93 -19.89
N PRO A 171 -0.66 17.74 -20.83
CA PRO A 171 -0.92 17.24 -22.18
C PRO A 171 0.37 16.87 -22.93
N THR A 172 0.20 16.08 -23.97
CA THR A 172 1.29 15.69 -24.85
C THR A 172 1.07 16.25 -26.26
N ALA A 173 2.15 16.68 -26.90
CA ALA A 173 2.19 17.03 -28.31
C ALA A 173 3.34 16.28 -28.97
N ASN A 174 3.10 15.73 -30.15
CA ASN A 174 4.11 14.94 -30.91
C ASN A 174 4.76 13.82 -30.08
N ASN A 175 3.97 13.12 -29.26
CA ASN A 175 4.39 12.04 -28.33
C ASN A 175 5.37 12.50 -27.24
N LYS A 176 5.42 13.77 -26.90
CA LYS A 176 6.23 14.32 -25.82
C LYS A 176 5.37 15.15 -24.88
N PRO A 177 5.68 15.19 -23.56
CA PRO A 177 5.06 16.13 -22.64
C PRO A 177 5.30 17.56 -23.11
N VAL A 178 4.29 18.43 -22.94
CA VAL A 178 4.42 19.86 -23.18
C VAL A 178 4.96 20.49 -21.91
N GLU A 179 6.29 20.60 -21.80
CA GLU A 179 6.99 20.97 -20.56
C GLU A 179 6.68 22.38 -20.05
N GLU A 180 6.24 23.28 -20.94
CA GLU A 180 5.79 24.64 -20.54
C GLU A 180 4.58 24.62 -19.56
N PHE A 181 3.88 23.49 -19.48
CA PHE A 181 2.76 23.27 -18.57
C PHE A 181 3.13 22.44 -17.34
N ALA A 182 4.41 22.28 -17.03
CA ALA A 182 4.86 21.40 -15.98
C ALA A 182 4.26 21.70 -14.59
N GLU A 183 3.92 22.95 -14.31
CA GLU A 183 3.33 23.40 -13.03
C GLU A 183 1.81 23.50 -13.09
N ILE A 184 1.21 23.54 -14.29
CA ILE A 184 -0.21 23.78 -14.49
C ILE A 184 -1.01 22.47 -14.30
N VAL A 185 -2.07 22.55 -13.51
CA VAL A 185 -3.06 21.46 -13.37
C VAL A 185 -4.19 21.66 -14.38
N PHE A 186 -4.48 20.61 -15.14
CA PHE A 186 -5.58 20.54 -16.09
C PHE A 186 -6.74 19.77 -15.46
N GLY A 187 -7.67 20.52 -14.87
CA GLY A 187 -8.82 19.95 -14.19
C GLY A 187 -9.52 20.99 -13.32
N ASP A 188 -10.48 20.55 -12.57
CA ASP A 188 -11.22 21.38 -11.62
C ASP A 188 -10.59 21.25 -10.23
N LYS A 189 -10.07 22.35 -9.67
CA LYS A 189 -9.37 22.37 -8.39
C LYS A 189 -10.24 21.96 -7.20
N ASP A 190 -11.56 22.13 -7.29
CA ASP A 190 -12.50 21.88 -6.22
C ASP A 190 -13.19 20.50 -6.35
N ASN A 191 -13.16 19.90 -7.55
CA ASN A 191 -13.89 18.67 -7.86
C ASN A 191 -12.99 17.49 -8.23
N ASN A 192 -11.70 17.70 -8.49
CA ASN A 192 -10.78 16.60 -8.77
C ASN A 192 -10.29 15.97 -7.47
N VAL A 193 -11.06 15.07 -6.90
CA VAL A 193 -10.76 14.50 -5.60
C VAL A 193 -10.90 12.98 -5.60
N HIS A 194 -10.05 12.33 -4.85
CA HIS A 194 -10.10 10.90 -4.53
C HIS A 194 -10.02 10.71 -3.03
N THR A 195 -11.02 10.03 -2.47
CA THR A 195 -11.02 9.62 -1.07
C THR A 195 -11.05 8.10 -0.96
N VAL A 196 -10.38 7.57 0.05
CA VAL A 196 -10.44 6.16 0.44
C VAL A 196 -10.44 6.08 1.95
N GLU A 197 -11.48 5.51 2.51
CA GLU A 197 -11.53 5.06 3.89
C GLU A 197 -11.56 3.52 3.89
N ALA A 198 -10.70 2.89 4.68
CA ALA A 198 -10.65 1.44 4.74
C ALA A 198 -10.43 0.94 6.17
N SER A 199 -11.14 -0.13 6.50
CA SER A 199 -10.95 -0.93 7.71
C SER A 199 -10.68 -2.37 7.32
N VAL A 200 -9.52 -2.91 7.73
CA VAL A 200 -9.09 -4.26 7.39
C VAL A 200 -8.72 -5.01 8.67
N PHE A 201 -9.47 -6.04 8.98
CA PHE A 201 -9.16 -6.97 10.07
C PHE A 201 -8.57 -8.26 9.50
N ARG A 202 -7.50 -8.76 10.12
CA ARG A 202 -6.90 -10.06 9.79
C ARG A 202 -6.62 -10.87 11.05
N ALA A 203 -6.92 -12.16 10.97
CA ALA A 203 -6.52 -13.15 11.95
C ALA A 203 -5.81 -14.30 11.24
N MET A 204 -4.65 -14.72 11.74
CA MET A 204 -3.90 -15.84 11.18
C MET A 204 -3.45 -16.77 12.30
N VAL A 205 -3.83 -18.03 12.19
CA VAL A 205 -3.32 -19.12 13.04
C VAL A 205 -2.29 -19.89 12.25
N SER A 206 -1.09 -20.00 12.80
CA SER A 206 0.01 -20.82 12.28
C SER A 206 0.24 -22.01 13.20
N HIS A 207 0.26 -23.23 12.66
CA HIS A 207 0.47 -24.43 13.45
C HIS A 207 1.55 -25.34 12.85
N VAL A 208 2.44 -25.83 13.68
CA VAL A 208 3.48 -26.81 13.34
C VAL A 208 3.01 -28.19 13.77
N PHE A 209 2.54 -29.01 12.81
CA PHE A 209 2.05 -30.37 13.07
C PHE A 209 3.20 -31.36 13.32
N SER A 210 4.34 -31.14 12.65
CA SER A 210 5.58 -31.92 12.77
C SER A 210 6.76 -31.13 12.21
N GLU A 211 7.98 -31.69 12.28
CA GLU A 211 9.18 -31.08 11.68
C GLU A 211 9.01 -30.79 10.17
N THR A 212 8.21 -31.58 9.47
CA THR A 212 8.03 -31.49 8.01
C THR A 212 6.68 -30.92 7.59
N ARG A 213 5.76 -30.65 8.53
CA ARG A 213 4.40 -30.20 8.22
C ARG A 213 4.03 -28.97 9.03
N LYS A 214 3.72 -27.91 8.31
CA LYS A 214 3.20 -26.65 8.85
C LYS A 214 1.93 -26.27 8.10
N GLY A 215 1.02 -25.58 8.76
CA GLY A 215 -0.20 -25.04 8.14
C GLY A 215 -0.56 -23.70 8.71
N ASN A 216 -1.20 -22.89 7.88
CA ASN A 216 -1.73 -21.59 8.24
C ASN A 216 -3.22 -21.52 7.88
N LEU A 217 -4.00 -20.95 8.77
CA LEU A 217 -5.37 -20.54 8.51
C LEU A 217 -5.46 -19.03 8.65
N SER A 218 -5.92 -18.35 7.60
CA SER A 218 -6.05 -16.89 7.59
C SER A 218 -7.50 -16.51 7.30
N ILE A 219 -8.01 -15.54 8.07
CA ILE A 219 -9.30 -14.90 7.86
C ILE A 219 -9.04 -13.39 7.69
N THR A 220 -9.63 -12.81 6.66
CA THR A 220 -9.55 -11.36 6.41
C THR A 220 -10.96 -10.82 6.18
N SER A 221 -11.28 -9.72 6.84
CA SER A 221 -12.52 -8.95 6.66
C SER A 221 -12.15 -7.51 6.30
N ASN A 222 -12.69 -7.02 5.18
CA ASN A 222 -12.37 -5.70 4.64
C ASN A 222 -13.64 -4.89 4.45
N SER A 223 -13.58 -3.60 4.80
CA SER A 223 -14.57 -2.58 4.41
C SER A 223 -13.82 -1.44 3.72
N PHE A 224 -14.30 -1.03 2.55
CA PHE A 224 -13.73 0.08 1.79
C PHE A 224 -14.86 1.03 1.38
N GLU A 225 -14.68 2.30 1.69
CA GLU A 225 -15.44 3.39 1.10
C GLU A 225 -14.50 4.19 0.21
N LYS A 226 -14.89 4.41 -1.04
CA LYS A 226 -14.06 5.08 -2.02
C LYS A 226 -14.89 6.01 -2.90
N MET A 227 -14.41 7.24 -3.04
CA MET A 227 -14.93 8.19 -4.01
C MET A 227 -13.81 8.59 -4.98
N TYR A 228 -14.17 8.75 -6.24
CA TYR A 228 -13.29 9.24 -7.29
C TYR A 228 -14.09 10.18 -8.18
N GLN A 229 -13.70 11.43 -8.19
CA GLN A 229 -14.27 12.44 -9.06
C GLN A 229 -13.16 13.18 -9.79
N ASN A 230 -13.27 13.28 -11.10
CA ASN A 230 -12.25 13.90 -11.93
C ASN A 230 -12.86 14.54 -13.16
N THR A 231 -12.55 15.81 -13.35
CA THR A 231 -12.87 16.58 -14.54
C THR A 231 -11.60 16.85 -15.32
N TYR A 232 -11.61 16.60 -16.62
CA TYR A 232 -10.46 16.81 -17.50
C TYR A 232 -10.91 17.24 -18.89
N ALA A 233 -10.00 17.86 -19.63
CA ALA A 233 -10.27 18.24 -21.02
C ALA A 233 -10.50 17.00 -21.89
N ALA A 234 -11.63 16.96 -22.58
CA ALA A 234 -11.89 15.91 -23.56
C ALA A 234 -11.05 16.16 -24.83
N SER A 235 -10.58 15.09 -25.45
CA SER A 235 -10.04 15.16 -26.82
C SER A 235 -11.20 15.30 -27.80
N HIS A 236 -11.10 16.26 -28.70
CA HIS A 236 -11.95 16.37 -29.88
C HIS A 236 -11.30 15.67 -31.06
#